data_6db08cf3c20ed37cbc1b9ac309cb654a
#
_entry.id   6db08cf3c20ed37cbc1b9ac309cb654a
#
_cell.length_a   1.000
_cell.length_b   1.000
_cell.length_c   1.000
_cell.angle_alpha   90.00
_cell.angle_beta   90.00
_cell.angle_gamma   90.00
#
_symmetry.space_group_name_H-M   'P 1'
#
loop_
_entity.id
_entity.type
_entity.pdbx_description
1 polymer ?
#
loop_
_entity_poly.entity_id
_entity_poly.type
_entity_poly.pdbx_seq_one_letter_code
_entity_poly.pdbx_strand_id
1 'polypeptide(L)'
;MTKQTQNVYLPLMALGATIVAAFASAAHAHHSFAMYDIKKTYVLTGVVTRVDPNPNHLQLFVAPLNAQHEEVIRDDKGEPVVWAVEFPGASVAAREGVTVNNFPRGTVISLGLHPLRNGLPAGGRESSVFKCPPETPPPPGKHCDSVAGATSHGEGALPEPTNPFPGVDAQ
;
A
#
# COMPACT_ATOMS: atom_id res chain seq x y z
N MET A 1 9.58 -72.58 -15.79
CA MET A 1 9.87 -71.32 -16.52
C MET A 1 8.77 -70.35 -16.21
N THR A 2 8.91 -69.57 -15.16
CA THR A 2 7.94 -68.52 -14.73
C THR A 2 8.41 -67.18 -15.25
N LYS A 3 7.63 -66.58 -16.15
CA LYS A 3 7.88 -65.24 -16.68
C LYS A 3 7.46 -64.21 -15.64
N GLN A 4 8.41 -63.43 -15.15
CA GLN A 4 8.23 -62.30 -14.28
C GLN A 4 7.79 -61.10 -15.12
N THR A 5 6.50 -60.74 -15.05
CA THR A 5 5.98 -59.49 -15.60
C THR A 5 6.32 -58.37 -14.62
N GLN A 6 7.37 -57.63 -14.90
CA GLN A 6 7.75 -56.45 -14.10
C GLN A 6 6.79 -55.28 -14.35
N ASN A 7 6.32 -54.70 -13.28
CA ASN A 7 5.39 -53.60 -13.23
C ASN A 7 5.96 -52.31 -13.85
N VAL A 8 5.56 -52.02 -15.08
CA VAL A 8 5.91 -50.77 -15.80
C VAL A 8 5.06 -49.58 -15.37
N TYR A 9 4.07 -49.80 -14.50
CA TYR A 9 3.11 -48.76 -14.12
C TYR A 9 3.55 -47.79 -13.00
N LEU A 10 4.57 -48.17 -12.21
CA LEU A 10 5.03 -47.31 -11.10
C LEU A 10 5.68 -45.98 -11.54
N PRO A 11 6.50 -45.93 -12.62
CA PRO A 11 7.13 -44.66 -13.01
C PRO A 11 6.18 -43.64 -13.64
N LEU A 12 5.07 -44.09 -14.26
CA LEU A 12 4.09 -43.16 -14.86
C LEU A 12 3.26 -42.41 -13.81
N MET A 13 2.92 -43.08 -12.69
CA MET A 13 2.19 -42.46 -11.59
C MET A 13 3.01 -41.41 -10.86
N ALA A 14 4.31 -41.63 -10.71
CA ALA A 14 5.23 -40.68 -10.05
C ALA A 14 5.44 -39.40 -10.91
N LEU A 15 5.47 -39.53 -12.23
CA LEU A 15 5.63 -38.40 -13.13
C LEU A 15 4.39 -37.52 -13.20
N GLY A 16 3.19 -38.10 -13.14
CA GLY A 16 1.94 -37.37 -13.10
C GLY A 16 1.74 -36.53 -11.84
N ALA A 17 2.15 -37.07 -10.67
CA ALA A 17 2.05 -36.37 -9.40
C ALA A 17 3.00 -35.15 -9.31
N THR A 18 4.19 -35.24 -9.89
CA THR A 18 5.18 -34.15 -9.91
C THR A 18 4.74 -32.99 -10.80
N ILE A 19 4.07 -33.25 -11.91
CA ILE A 19 3.58 -32.19 -12.82
C ILE A 19 2.41 -31.42 -12.19
N VAL A 20 1.49 -32.10 -11.48
CA VAL A 20 0.38 -31.44 -10.79
C VAL A 20 0.85 -30.55 -9.65
N ALA A 21 1.89 -30.96 -8.88
CA ALA A 21 2.47 -30.16 -7.82
C ALA A 21 3.20 -28.89 -8.32
N ALA A 22 3.77 -28.91 -9.52
CA ALA A 22 4.46 -27.75 -10.11
C ALA A 22 3.50 -26.64 -10.56
N PHE A 23 2.25 -26.95 -10.86
CA PHE A 23 1.24 -25.95 -11.25
C PHE A 23 0.47 -25.35 -10.07
N ALA A 24 0.52 -25.96 -8.88
CA ALA A 24 -0.21 -25.49 -7.71
C ALA A 24 0.46 -24.30 -7.00
N SER A 25 1.74 -24.03 -7.26
CA SER A 25 2.51 -22.98 -6.57
C SER A 25 2.38 -21.57 -7.19
N ALA A 26 1.78 -21.43 -8.37
CA ALA A 26 1.65 -20.13 -9.05
C ALA A 26 0.37 -19.34 -8.71
N ALA A 27 -0.56 -19.93 -7.97
CA ALA A 27 -1.90 -19.34 -7.78
C ALA A 27 -2.00 -18.31 -6.62
N HIS A 28 -1.01 -18.19 -5.76
CA HIS A 28 -1.08 -17.35 -4.57
C HIS A 28 -0.60 -15.89 -4.72
N ALA A 29 0.04 -15.53 -5.82
CA ALA A 29 0.67 -14.21 -5.96
C ALA A 29 -0.23 -13.13 -6.60
N HIS A 30 -1.41 -13.45 -7.13
CA HIS A 30 -2.18 -12.51 -7.95
C HIS A 30 -3.42 -11.91 -7.27
N HIS A 31 -3.75 -12.28 -6.04
CA HIS A 31 -5.00 -11.81 -5.41
C HIS A 31 -4.92 -10.39 -4.82
N SER A 32 -3.75 -9.89 -4.46
CA SER A 32 -3.62 -8.59 -3.78
C SER A 32 -3.85 -7.38 -4.72
N PHE A 33 -3.40 -7.46 -5.98
CA PHE A 33 -3.54 -6.33 -6.93
C PHE A 33 -4.92 -6.22 -7.58
N ALA A 34 -5.71 -7.29 -7.63
CA ALA A 34 -7.02 -7.29 -8.27
C ALA A 34 -8.06 -6.39 -7.56
N MET A 35 -7.87 -6.10 -6.28
CA MET A 35 -8.75 -5.25 -5.49
C MET A 35 -8.55 -3.77 -5.76
N TYR A 36 -7.37 -3.35 -6.25
CA TYR A 36 -7.06 -1.97 -6.54
C TYR A 36 -7.43 -1.56 -7.96
N ASP A 37 -7.85 -0.31 -8.13
CA ASP A 37 -8.04 0.30 -9.45
C ASP A 37 -6.74 0.94 -9.91
N ILE A 38 -5.87 0.12 -10.52
CA ILE A 38 -4.55 0.56 -11.01
C ILE A 38 -4.61 1.60 -12.16
N LYS A 39 -5.80 1.93 -12.68
CA LYS A 39 -5.99 3.02 -13.63
C LYS A 39 -6.21 4.37 -12.95
N LYS A 40 -6.42 4.35 -11.64
CA LYS A 40 -6.57 5.54 -10.83
C LYS A 40 -5.40 5.69 -9.89
N THR A 41 -4.86 6.88 -9.84
CA THR A 41 -3.81 7.27 -8.90
C THR A 41 -4.30 8.47 -8.13
N TYR A 42 -4.29 8.34 -6.81
CA TYR A 42 -4.49 9.45 -5.90
C TYR A 42 -3.15 9.83 -5.27
N VAL A 43 -2.96 11.12 -5.05
CA VAL A 43 -1.89 11.62 -4.17
C VAL A 43 -2.55 12.26 -2.96
N LEU A 44 -2.19 11.80 -1.78
CA LEU A 44 -2.71 12.37 -0.55
C LEU A 44 -1.57 12.98 0.27
N THR A 45 -1.87 14.11 0.91
CA THR A 45 -1.11 14.64 2.06
C THR A 45 -1.97 14.50 3.30
N GLY A 46 -1.42 13.97 4.37
CA GLY A 46 -2.23 13.70 5.56
C GLY A 46 -1.40 13.38 6.79
N VAL A 47 -2.10 13.18 7.89
CA VAL A 47 -1.53 12.92 9.21
C VAL A 47 -1.62 11.44 9.53
N VAL A 48 -0.51 10.81 9.87
CA VAL A 48 -0.47 9.42 10.34
C VAL A 48 -1.27 9.30 11.62
N THR A 49 -2.26 8.42 11.63
CA THR A 49 -3.05 8.10 12.83
C THR A 49 -2.59 6.81 13.48
N ARG A 50 -2.08 5.86 12.70
CA ARG A 50 -1.58 4.57 13.18
C ARG A 50 -0.73 3.89 12.10
N VAL A 51 0.24 3.11 12.53
CA VAL A 51 0.94 2.09 11.72
C VAL A 51 0.59 0.72 12.28
N ASP A 52 0.14 -0.19 11.40
CA ASP A 52 -0.09 -1.59 11.74
C ASP A 52 1.01 -2.44 11.07
N PRO A 53 1.97 -2.97 11.85
CA PRO A 53 3.12 -3.69 11.31
C PRO A 53 2.80 -5.15 11.03
N ASN A 54 1.69 -5.45 10.37
CA ASN A 54 1.33 -6.81 10.00
C ASN A 54 2.45 -7.42 9.13
N PRO A 55 2.94 -8.63 9.44
CA PRO A 55 4.05 -9.27 8.73
C PRO A 55 3.84 -9.41 7.21
N ASN A 56 2.61 -9.70 6.80
CA ASN A 56 2.28 -9.91 5.39
C ASN A 56 2.08 -8.59 4.64
N HIS A 57 1.38 -7.63 5.26
CA HIS A 57 1.02 -6.34 4.67
C HIS A 57 1.01 -5.27 5.75
N LEU A 58 2.07 -4.47 5.83
CA LEU A 58 2.04 -3.30 6.70
C LEU A 58 0.96 -2.34 6.22
N GLN A 59 0.19 -1.77 7.15
CA GLN A 59 -0.79 -0.73 6.85
C GLN A 59 -0.44 0.58 7.55
N LEU A 60 -0.47 1.65 6.77
CA LEU A 60 -0.34 3.01 7.26
C LEU A 60 -1.72 3.67 7.22
N PHE A 61 -2.24 4.06 8.37
CA PHE A 61 -3.52 4.74 8.51
C PHE A 61 -3.28 6.24 8.54
N VAL A 62 -3.88 6.95 7.59
CA VAL A 62 -3.64 8.37 7.36
C VAL A 62 -4.96 9.12 7.30
N ALA A 63 -5.07 10.21 8.06
CA ALA A 63 -6.17 11.16 7.93
C ALA A 63 -5.73 12.25 6.94
N PRO A 64 -6.36 12.34 5.74
CA PRO A 64 -6.02 13.36 4.75
C PRO A 64 -6.26 14.76 5.28
N LEU A 65 -5.40 15.70 4.89
CA LEU A 65 -5.59 17.12 5.14
C LEU A 65 -6.49 17.74 4.05
N ASN A 66 -7.22 18.80 4.41
CA ASN A 66 -7.99 19.61 3.48
C ASN A 66 -7.06 20.35 2.48
N ALA A 67 -7.64 21.05 1.50
CA ALA A 67 -6.88 21.76 0.46
C ALA A 67 -5.93 22.84 1.02
N GLN A 68 -6.24 23.39 2.19
CA GLN A 68 -5.42 24.39 2.89
C GLN A 68 -4.30 23.76 3.74
N HIS A 69 -4.36 22.44 3.96
CA HIS A 69 -3.47 21.68 4.85
C HIS A 69 -3.52 22.12 6.34
N GLU A 70 -4.64 22.73 6.75
CA GLU A 70 -4.84 23.22 8.11
C GLU A 70 -5.54 22.18 8.99
N GLU A 71 -6.47 21.41 8.42
CA GLU A 71 -7.29 20.46 9.15
C GLU A 71 -7.43 19.11 8.42
N VAL A 72 -7.70 18.07 9.19
CA VAL A 72 -8.05 16.76 8.61
C VAL A 72 -9.47 16.77 8.06
N ILE A 73 -9.66 16.09 6.93
CA ILE A 73 -11.01 15.90 6.33
C ILE A 73 -11.86 15.08 7.30
N ARG A 74 -13.12 15.51 7.47
CA ARG A 74 -14.10 14.86 8.34
C ARG A 74 -15.30 14.37 7.56
N ASP A 75 -15.92 13.32 8.06
CA ASP A 75 -17.20 12.81 7.54
C ASP A 75 -18.40 13.64 8.03
N ASP A 76 -19.61 13.24 7.61
CA ASP A 76 -20.88 13.90 7.98
C ASP A 76 -21.17 13.86 9.49
N LYS A 77 -20.46 13.03 10.26
CA LYS A 77 -20.58 12.92 11.72
C LYS A 77 -19.51 13.74 12.45
N GLY A 78 -18.63 14.40 11.70
CA GLY A 78 -17.50 15.15 12.24
C GLY A 78 -16.30 14.28 12.63
N GLU A 79 -16.31 12.98 12.30
CA GLU A 79 -15.18 12.09 12.57
C GLU A 79 -14.12 12.20 11.47
N PRO A 80 -12.82 12.12 11.80
CA PRO A 80 -11.77 12.12 10.78
C PRO A 80 -11.96 10.98 9.78
N VAL A 81 -11.96 11.29 8.50
CA VAL A 81 -11.82 10.27 7.44
C VAL A 81 -10.42 9.68 7.54
N VAL A 82 -10.31 8.34 7.58
CA VAL A 82 -9.02 7.65 7.68
C VAL A 82 -8.87 6.69 6.52
N TRP A 83 -7.78 6.84 5.77
CA TRP A 83 -7.39 5.95 4.69
C TRP A 83 -6.41 4.90 5.18
N ALA A 84 -6.67 3.63 4.84
CA ALA A 84 -5.74 2.53 5.07
C ALA A 84 -4.89 2.33 3.81
N VAL A 85 -3.60 2.64 3.88
CA VAL A 85 -2.66 2.44 2.77
C VAL A 85 -1.83 1.20 3.02
N GLU A 86 -1.97 0.22 2.14
CA GLU A 86 -1.27 -1.05 2.20
C GLU A 86 0.11 -0.94 1.57
N PHE A 87 1.08 -1.50 2.27
CA PHE A 87 2.48 -1.63 1.87
C PHE A 87 2.82 -3.10 1.64
N PRO A 88 3.94 -3.40 0.97
CA PRO A 88 4.55 -4.71 1.06
C PRO A 88 4.75 -5.14 2.52
N GLY A 89 5.03 -6.41 2.77
CA GLY A 89 5.19 -6.95 4.12
C GLY A 89 6.12 -6.11 5.01
N ALA A 90 5.89 -6.16 6.32
CA ALA A 90 6.58 -5.30 7.30
C ALA A 90 8.11 -5.31 7.18
N SER A 91 8.72 -6.41 6.76
CA SER A 91 10.18 -6.49 6.54
C SER A 91 10.67 -5.63 5.37
N VAL A 92 9.87 -5.49 4.30
CA VAL A 92 10.19 -4.62 3.16
C VAL A 92 10.02 -3.16 3.58
N ALA A 93 8.88 -2.83 4.17
CA ALA A 93 8.60 -1.49 4.67
C ALA A 93 9.65 -1.00 5.68
N ALA A 94 10.12 -1.89 6.57
CA ALA A 94 11.17 -1.57 7.53
C ALA A 94 12.52 -1.25 6.86
N ARG A 95 12.90 -1.94 5.78
CA ARG A 95 14.11 -1.61 5.00
C ARG A 95 14.01 -0.23 4.33
N GLU A 96 12.81 0.17 3.96
CA GLU A 96 12.51 1.52 3.44
C GLU A 96 12.39 2.57 4.56
N GLY A 97 12.52 2.16 5.82
CA GLY A 97 12.40 3.03 6.99
C GLY A 97 10.96 3.32 7.42
N VAL A 98 9.96 2.63 6.83
CA VAL A 98 8.55 2.76 7.25
C VAL A 98 8.28 1.83 8.42
N THR A 99 8.30 2.39 9.61
CA THR A 99 8.13 1.66 10.88
C THR A 99 7.26 2.46 11.85
N VAL A 100 6.72 1.79 12.87
CA VAL A 100 5.96 2.43 13.95
C VAL A 100 6.75 3.57 14.61
N ASN A 101 8.07 3.37 14.83
CA ASN A 101 8.92 4.36 15.50
C ASN A 101 9.24 5.56 14.60
N ASN A 102 9.39 5.35 13.30
CA ASN A 102 9.75 6.42 12.37
C ASN A 102 8.53 7.20 11.85
N PHE A 103 7.33 6.58 11.90
CA PHE A 103 6.06 7.20 11.52
C PHE A 103 5.08 7.22 12.70
N PRO A 104 5.41 7.85 13.83
CA PRO A 104 4.51 7.95 14.98
C PRO A 104 3.24 8.71 14.58
N ARG A 105 2.18 8.53 15.37
CA ARG A 105 0.95 9.32 15.25
C ARG A 105 1.28 10.82 15.26
N GLY A 106 0.65 11.57 14.35
CA GLY A 106 0.88 13.01 14.16
C GLY A 106 1.90 13.34 13.08
N THR A 107 2.62 12.35 12.53
CA THR A 107 3.54 12.59 11.41
C THR A 107 2.79 13.02 10.17
N VAL A 108 3.18 14.14 9.56
CA VAL A 108 2.65 14.58 8.26
C VAL A 108 3.41 13.90 7.14
N ILE A 109 2.68 13.32 6.19
CA ILE A 109 3.24 12.61 5.05
C ILE A 109 2.51 12.94 3.75
N SER A 110 3.18 12.68 2.62
CA SER A 110 2.55 12.61 1.30
C SER A 110 2.91 11.29 0.64
N LEU A 111 1.96 10.67 -0.05
CA LEU A 111 2.17 9.43 -0.80
C LEU A 111 1.18 9.29 -1.97
N GLY A 112 1.57 8.49 -2.98
CA GLY A 112 0.70 8.03 -4.05
C GLY A 112 0.08 6.67 -3.72
N LEU A 113 -1.15 6.45 -4.18
CA LEU A 113 -1.85 5.18 -3.99
C LEU A 113 -2.82 4.86 -5.13
N HIS A 114 -3.05 3.58 -5.37
CA HIS A 114 -4.16 3.06 -6.15
C HIS A 114 -5.34 2.74 -5.23
N PRO A 115 -6.53 3.37 -5.42
CA PRO A 115 -7.67 3.16 -4.53
C PRO A 115 -8.27 1.77 -4.68
N LEU A 116 -9.02 1.32 -3.67
CA LEU A 116 -9.86 0.14 -3.79
C LEU A 116 -10.98 0.36 -4.82
N ARG A 117 -11.30 -0.69 -5.62
CA ARG A 117 -12.39 -0.65 -6.61
C ARG A 117 -13.78 -0.48 -6.01
N ASN A 118 -13.96 -0.87 -4.74
CA ASN A 118 -15.24 -0.79 -4.04
C ASN A 118 -15.52 0.59 -3.43
N GLY A 119 -14.60 1.56 -3.59
CA GLY A 119 -14.75 2.93 -3.10
C GLY A 119 -14.53 3.13 -1.59
N LEU A 120 -14.15 2.09 -0.85
CA LEU A 120 -13.78 2.25 0.56
C LEU A 120 -12.48 3.08 0.68
N PRO A 121 -12.27 3.83 1.77
CA PRO A 121 -11.10 4.68 1.98
C PRO A 121 -9.86 3.83 2.28
N ALA A 122 -9.38 3.13 1.28
CA ALA A 122 -8.16 2.35 1.33
C ALA A 122 -7.53 2.21 -0.06
N GLY A 123 -6.24 1.88 -0.10
CA GLY A 123 -5.52 1.66 -1.35
C GLY A 123 -4.17 1.00 -1.17
N GLY A 124 -3.58 0.54 -2.26
CA GLY A 124 -2.20 0.07 -2.31
C GLY A 124 -1.25 1.21 -2.60
N ARG A 125 -0.15 1.30 -1.87
CA ARG A 125 0.91 2.28 -2.12
C ARG A 125 1.49 2.11 -3.53
N GLU A 126 1.68 3.23 -4.24
CA GLU A 126 2.26 3.26 -5.59
C GLU A 126 3.71 3.75 -5.60
N SER A 127 4.09 4.68 -4.71
CA SER A 127 5.39 5.37 -4.76
C SER A 127 6.09 5.41 -3.41
N SER A 128 7.17 6.19 -3.29
CA SER A 128 7.75 6.55 -1.99
C SER A 128 6.74 7.24 -1.09
N VAL A 129 6.94 7.10 0.23
CA VAL A 129 6.31 7.96 1.22
C VAL A 129 7.25 9.11 1.52
N PHE A 130 6.77 10.31 1.34
CA PHE A 130 7.50 11.53 1.72
C PHE A 130 7.03 11.98 3.10
N LYS A 131 7.96 12.02 4.03
CA LYS A 131 7.71 12.48 5.40
C LYS A 131 8.12 13.94 5.50
N CYS A 132 7.18 14.81 5.85
CA CYS A 132 7.49 16.21 6.15
C CYS A 132 8.32 16.36 7.42
N PRO A 133 9.12 17.43 7.55
CA PRO A 133 9.74 17.78 8.83
C PRO A 133 8.66 18.02 9.90
N PRO A 134 8.98 17.80 11.20
CA PRO A 134 8.05 18.11 12.28
C PRO A 134 7.54 19.56 12.18
N GLU A 135 6.26 19.75 12.45
CA GLU A 135 5.59 21.08 12.49
C GLU A 135 5.71 21.92 11.21
N THR A 136 6.05 21.27 10.08
CA THR A 136 6.20 21.94 8.79
C THR A 136 5.35 21.23 7.74
N PRO A 137 4.01 21.37 7.75
CA PRO A 137 3.17 20.85 6.69
C PRO A 137 3.49 21.55 5.36
N PRO A 138 3.27 20.89 4.22
CA PRO A 138 3.49 21.54 2.93
C PRO A 138 2.48 22.69 2.73
N PRO A 139 2.84 23.72 1.96
CA PRO A 139 1.89 24.76 1.57
C PRO A 139 0.68 24.18 0.81
N PRO A 140 -0.46 24.87 0.78
CA PRO A 140 -1.63 24.46 0.00
C PRO A 140 -1.27 24.09 -1.45
N GLY A 141 -1.80 22.98 -1.94
CA GLY A 141 -1.54 22.46 -3.29
C GLY A 141 -0.12 21.91 -3.52
N LYS A 142 0.67 21.74 -2.46
CA LYS A 142 2.01 21.10 -2.48
C LYS A 142 2.00 19.84 -1.64
N HIS A 143 3.05 19.02 -1.79
CA HIS A 143 3.25 17.78 -1.06
C HIS A 143 4.60 17.80 -0.32
N CYS A 144 4.82 16.85 0.61
CA CYS A 144 6.01 16.81 1.43
C CYS A 144 7.33 16.71 0.63
N ASP A 145 7.31 16.16 -0.58
CA ASP A 145 8.46 16.10 -1.49
C ASP A 145 9.01 17.48 -1.87
N SER A 146 8.18 18.54 -1.80
CA SER A 146 8.56 19.93 -2.08
C SER A 146 9.06 20.70 -0.85
N VAL A 147 9.00 20.09 0.35
CA VAL A 147 9.38 20.74 1.61
C VAL A 147 10.86 20.49 1.92
N ALA A 148 11.62 21.55 2.18
CA ALA A 148 13.02 21.42 2.57
C ALA A 148 13.16 20.63 3.87
N GLY A 149 14.04 19.62 3.89
CA GLY A 149 14.22 18.72 5.03
C GLY A 149 13.25 17.55 5.10
N ALA A 150 12.35 17.40 4.12
CA ALA A 150 11.55 16.18 3.99
C ALA A 150 12.44 14.96 3.67
N THR A 151 11.98 13.79 4.11
CA THR A 151 12.67 12.51 3.84
C THR A 151 11.81 11.61 2.98
N SER A 152 12.45 10.89 2.03
CA SER A 152 11.81 9.89 1.17
C SER A 152 12.03 8.48 1.73
N HIS A 153 10.97 7.67 1.70
CA HIS A 153 10.95 6.29 2.19
C HIS A 153 10.37 5.38 1.12
N GLY A 154 11.19 4.53 0.53
CA GLY A 154 10.89 3.69 -0.62
C GLY A 154 11.49 4.21 -1.92
N GLU A 155 10.97 3.77 -3.05
CA GLU A 155 11.46 4.12 -4.38
C GLU A 155 10.44 4.94 -5.18
N GLY A 156 10.94 5.84 -6.04
CA GLY A 156 10.14 6.66 -6.93
C GLY A 156 9.70 8.00 -6.34
N ALA A 157 9.39 8.95 -7.23
CA ALA A 157 8.78 10.23 -6.90
C ALA A 157 7.28 10.06 -6.63
N LEU A 158 6.62 11.09 -6.11
CA LEU A 158 5.15 11.12 -6.10
C LEU A 158 4.64 11.06 -7.55
N PRO A 159 3.63 10.23 -7.83
CA PRO A 159 3.05 10.15 -9.16
C PRO A 159 2.21 11.39 -9.47
N GLU A 160 2.00 11.65 -10.75
CA GLU A 160 0.96 12.59 -11.16
C GLU A 160 -0.43 11.99 -10.88
N PRO A 161 -1.30 12.66 -10.11
CA PRO A 161 -2.62 12.13 -9.82
C PRO A 161 -3.47 12.10 -11.09
N THR A 162 -4.13 10.97 -11.36
CA THR A 162 -5.09 10.88 -12.48
C THR A 162 -6.47 11.40 -12.11
N ASN A 163 -6.74 11.55 -10.81
CA ASN A 163 -7.99 12.05 -10.26
C ASN A 163 -7.72 12.88 -9.00
N PRO A 164 -8.54 13.91 -8.72
CA PRO A 164 -8.50 14.61 -7.45
C PRO A 164 -8.70 13.67 -6.29
N PHE A 165 -8.04 13.95 -5.17
CA PHE A 165 -8.26 13.15 -3.96
C PHE A 165 -9.67 13.42 -3.40
N PRO A 166 -10.46 12.37 -3.07
CA PRO A 166 -11.84 12.56 -2.61
C PRO A 166 -11.94 13.42 -1.35
N GLY A 167 -12.83 14.38 -1.35
CA GLY A 167 -13.17 15.24 -0.19
C GLY A 167 -12.21 16.40 0.06
N VAL A 168 -11.12 16.56 -0.70
CA VAL A 168 -10.19 17.70 -0.54
C VAL A 168 -10.85 19.01 -0.97
N ASP A 169 -11.65 18.98 -2.04
CA ASP A 169 -12.30 20.17 -2.62
C ASP A 169 -13.68 20.48 -2.00
N ALA A 170 -14.12 19.71 -1.00
CA ALA A 170 -15.49 19.78 -0.45
C ALA A 170 -15.66 20.69 0.78
N GLN A 171 -14.66 21.55 1.09
CA GLN A 171 -14.70 22.49 2.23
C GLN A 171 -14.42 23.92 1.80
#